data_052989a5b0c2d3140e5096b50d958b27
#
_entry.id   052989a5b0c2d3140e5096b50d958b27
#
_cell.length_a   1.000
_cell.length_b   1.000
_cell.length_c   1.000
_cell.angle_alpha   90.00
_cell.angle_beta   90.00
_cell.angle_gamma   90.00
#
_symmetry.space_group_name_H-M   'P 1'
#
loop_
_entity.id
_entity.type
_entity.pdbx_description
1 polymer ?
#
loop_
_entity_poly.entity_id
_entity_poly.type
_entity_poly.pdbx_seq_one_letter_code
_entity_poly.pdbx_strand_id
1 'polypeptide(L)'
;MKAAATAQLRLLDLQANDTAIAQFEHRRRSLPEHAAIAEARSTRAKLAEALVAARTKVADLQLEQEKAEADLVPVRERRVRDQQRVDNGSITDPKQINAMLD
;
A
#
# COMPACT_ATOMS: atom_id res chain seq x y z
N MET A 1 63.06 1.26 -34.33
CA MET A 1 63.43 1.10 -32.90
C MET A 1 62.75 -0.13 -32.30
N LYS A 2 63.53 -1.01 -31.74
CA LYS A 2 62.95 -2.17 -31.05
C LYS A 2 62.85 -1.88 -29.55
N ALA A 3 61.65 -2.06 -28.99
CA ALA A 3 61.46 -2.00 -27.54
C ALA A 3 62.20 -3.16 -26.85
N ALA A 4 62.73 -2.95 -25.64
CA ALA A 4 63.37 -3.99 -24.86
C ALA A 4 62.35 -5.13 -24.60
N ALA A 5 62.88 -6.37 -24.56
CA ALA A 5 62.02 -7.55 -24.34
C ALA A 5 61.19 -7.46 -23.06
N THR A 6 61.77 -6.90 -22.00
CA THR A 6 61.05 -6.64 -20.74
C THR A 6 59.91 -5.65 -20.88
N ALA A 7 60.06 -4.59 -21.71
CA ALA A 7 59.02 -3.62 -21.99
C ALA A 7 57.87 -4.25 -22.78
N GLN A 8 58.17 -5.12 -23.75
CA GLN A 8 57.19 -5.85 -24.52
C GLN A 8 56.38 -6.80 -23.64
N LEU A 9 57.01 -7.50 -22.73
CA LEU A 9 56.34 -8.38 -21.76
C LEU A 9 55.40 -7.59 -20.83
N ARG A 10 55.84 -6.41 -20.38
CA ARG A 10 54.99 -5.52 -19.57
C ARG A 10 53.77 -5.00 -20.32
N LEU A 11 53.92 -4.70 -21.62
CA LEU A 11 52.81 -4.33 -22.48
C LEU A 11 51.77 -5.45 -22.64
N LEU A 12 52.25 -6.70 -22.76
CA LEU A 12 51.36 -7.86 -22.82
C LEU A 12 50.64 -8.09 -21.49
N ASP A 13 51.29 -7.88 -20.36
CA ASP A 13 50.68 -7.95 -19.05
C ASP A 13 49.62 -6.86 -18.88
N LEU A 14 49.89 -5.64 -19.31
CA LEU A 14 48.96 -4.54 -19.30
C LEU A 14 47.73 -4.84 -20.18
N GLN A 15 47.93 -5.37 -21.36
CA GLN A 15 46.85 -5.76 -22.27
C GLN A 15 45.98 -6.87 -21.67
N ALA A 16 46.57 -7.86 -21.00
CA ALA A 16 45.85 -8.92 -20.32
C ALA A 16 44.98 -8.35 -19.18
N ASN A 17 45.50 -7.40 -18.42
CA ASN A 17 44.76 -6.72 -17.37
C ASN A 17 43.61 -5.89 -17.93
N ASP A 18 43.82 -5.13 -19.00
CA ASP A 18 42.80 -4.35 -19.66
C ASP A 18 41.68 -5.24 -20.21
N THR A 19 42.02 -6.38 -20.79
CA THR A 19 41.07 -7.37 -21.27
C THR A 19 40.26 -7.97 -20.13
N ALA A 20 40.89 -8.30 -19.01
CA ALA A 20 40.22 -8.81 -17.83
C ALA A 20 39.21 -7.79 -17.25
N ILE A 21 39.64 -6.53 -17.16
CA ILE A 21 38.77 -5.43 -16.70
C ILE A 21 37.53 -5.29 -17.62
N ALA A 22 37.74 -5.29 -18.93
CA ALA A 22 36.66 -5.20 -19.90
C ALA A 22 35.66 -6.38 -19.78
N GLN A 23 36.20 -7.60 -19.58
CA GLN A 23 35.37 -8.79 -19.36
C GLN A 23 34.53 -8.69 -18.06
N PHE A 24 35.16 -8.23 -16.97
CA PHE A 24 34.45 -8.05 -15.69
C PHE A 24 33.38 -6.96 -15.77
N GLU A 25 33.66 -5.85 -16.45
CA GLU A 25 32.67 -4.79 -16.70
C GLU A 25 31.50 -5.29 -17.53
N HIS A 26 31.78 -6.10 -18.57
CA HIS A 26 30.74 -6.73 -19.37
C HIS A 26 29.85 -7.67 -18.54
N ARG A 27 30.45 -8.52 -17.71
CA ARG A 27 29.71 -9.39 -16.79
C ARG A 27 28.84 -8.60 -15.85
N ARG A 28 29.39 -7.54 -15.26
CA ARG A 28 28.65 -6.69 -14.34
C ARG A 28 27.41 -6.09 -14.99
N ARG A 29 27.53 -5.63 -16.24
CA ARG A 29 26.41 -5.05 -17.00
C ARG A 29 25.39 -6.08 -17.46
N SER A 30 25.82 -7.30 -17.73
CA SER A 30 24.99 -8.37 -18.27
C SER A 30 24.46 -9.37 -17.24
N LEU A 31 24.65 -9.10 -15.95
CA LEU A 31 24.15 -9.98 -14.89
C LEU A 31 22.61 -10.10 -14.96
N PRO A 32 22.06 -11.30 -14.90
CA PRO A 32 20.60 -11.50 -14.87
C PRO A 32 19.94 -10.89 -13.62
N GLU A 33 20.71 -10.67 -12.57
CA GLU A 33 20.26 -10.00 -11.35
C GLU A 33 19.81 -8.56 -11.57
N HIS A 34 20.34 -7.86 -12.59
CA HIS A 34 19.86 -6.52 -12.95
C HIS A 34 18.39 -6.53 -13.35
N ALA A 35 17.98 -7.51 -14.16
CA ALA A 35 16.60 -7.69 -14.55
C ALA A 35 15.72 -8.07 -13.36
N ALA A 36 16.21 -8.96 -12.49
CA ALA A 36 15.52 -9.37 -11.27
C ALA A 36 15.31 -8.18 -10.30
N ILE A 37 16.33 -7.32 -10.13
CA ILE A 37 16.23 -6.10 -9.31
C ILE A 37 15.21 -5.13 -9.92
N ALA A 38 15.23 -4.91 -11.22
CA ALA A 38 14.30 -4.02 -11.90
C ALA A 38 12.85 -4.52 -11.73
N GLU A 39 12.62 -5.82 -11.88
CA GLU A 39 11.32 -6.44 -11.68
C GLU A 39 10.85 -6.33 -10.22
N ALA A 40 11.74 -6.60 -9.27
CA ALA A 40 11.44 -6.46 -7.84
C ALA A 40 11.09 -5.02 -7.47
N ARG A 41 11.80 -4.04 -8.01
CA ARG A 41 11.48 -2.61 -7.82
C ARG A 41 10.12 -2.24 -8.39
N SER A 42 9.80 -2.74 -9.57
CA SER A 42 8.49 -2.53 -10.21
C SER A 42 7.36 -3.12 -9.38
N THR A 43 7.52 -4.35 -8.90
CA THR A 43 6.55 -5.02 -8.02
C THR A 43 6.39 -4.25 -6.72
N ARG A 44 7.49 -3.81 -6.12
CA ARG A 44 7.47 -3.00 -4.89
C ARG A 44 6.70 -1.70 -5.07
N ALA A 45 6.91 -1.01 -6.19
CA ALA A 45 6.20 0.23 -6.50
C ALA A 45 4.68 -0.01 -6.63
N LYS A 46 4.29 -1.07 -7.35
CA LYS A 46 2.88 -1.46 -7.49
C LYS A 46 2.23 -1.81 -6.15
N LEU A 47 2.94 -2.55 -5.30
CA LEU A 47 2.45 -2.90 -3.98
C LEU A 47 2.33 -1.68 -3.06
N ALA A 48 3.27 -0.72 -3.15
CA ALA A 48 3.19 0.53 -2.41
C ALA A 48 1.95 1.36 -2.82
N GLU A 49 1.68 1.47 -4.11
CA GLU A 49 0.47 2.13 -4.61
C GLU A 49 -0.81 1.43 -4.15
N ALA A 50 -0.86 0.10 -4.24
CA ALA A 50 -2.00 -0.69 -3.78
C ALA A 50 -2.23 -0.53 -2.27
N LEU A 51 -1.15 -0.47 -1.47
CA LEU A 51 -1.23 -0.25 -0.04
C LEU A 51 -1.80 1.13 0.30
N VAL A 52 -1.36 2.19 -0.37
CA VAL A 52 -1.89 3.54 -0.20
C VAL A 52 -3.38 3.58 -0.55
N ALA A 53 -3.77 3.00 -1.68
CA ALA A 53 -5.17 2.94 -2.10
C ALA A 53 -6.04 2.19 -1.08
N ALA A 54 -5.57 1.05 -0.57
CA ALA A 54 -6.29 0.28 0.44
C ALA A 54 -6.44 1.05 1.76
N ARG A 55 -5.38 1.71 2.22
CA ARG A 55 -5.41 2.54 3.43
C ARG A 55 -6.38 3.71 3.30
N THR A 56 -6.41 4.38 2.15
CA THR A 56 -7.36 5.46 1.87
C THR A 56 -8.78 4.94 1.93
N LYS A 57 -9.05 3.80 1.30
CA LYS A 57 -10.38 3.18 1.33
C LYS A 57 -10.82 2.81 2.76
N VAL A 58 -9.93 2.25 3.56
CA VAL A 58 -10.21 1.93 4.96
C VAL A 58 -10.54 3.21 5.75
N ALA A 59 -9.74 4.28 5.57
CA ALA A 59 -9.99 5.55 6.24
C ALA A 59 -11.35 6.14 5.85
N ASP A 60 -11.69 6.13 4.58
CA ASP A 60 -12.98 6.63 4.09
C ASP A 60 -14.15 5.82 4.67
N LEU A 61 -14.04 4.49 4.71
CA LEU A 61 -15.06 3.62 5.29
C LEU A 61 -15.21 3.84 6.80
N GLN A 62 -14.12 4.09 7.50
CA GLN A 62 -14.16 4.43 8.93
C GLN A 62 -14.92 5.74 9.18
N LEU A 63 -14.68 6.77 8.36
CA LEU A 63 -15.43 8.03 8.45
C LEU A 63 -16.91 7.83 8.16
N GLU A 64 -17.27 7.04 7.15
CA GLU A 64 -18.66 6.71 6.85
C GLU A 64 -19.31 5.94 8.00
N GLN A 65 -18.62 5.01 8.59
CA GLN A 65 -19.09 4.26 9.75
C GLN A 65 -19.33 5.18 10.95
N GLU A 66 -18.37 6.03 11.29
CA GLU A 66 -18.51 6.99 12.39
C GLU A 66 -19.71 7.91 12.19
N LYS A 67 -19.91 8.40 10.96
CA LYS A 67 -21.05 9.22 10.60
C LYS A 67 -22.36 8.46 10.77
N ALA A 68 -22.43 7.24 10.26
CA ALA A 68 -23.63 6.41 10.38
C ALA A 68 -23.96 6.09 11.85
N GLU A 69 -22.96 5.79 12.66
CA GLU A 69 -23.13 5.57 14.11
C GLU A 69 -23.62 6.83 14.83
N ALA A 70 -23.04 7.99 14.50
CA ALA A 70 -23.50 9.26 15.03
C ALA A 70 -24.95 9.57 14.65
N ASP A 71 -25.35 9.28 13.41
CA ASP A 71 -26.70 9.47 12.93
C ASP A 71 -27.72 8.52 13.62
N LEU A 72 -27.26 7.36 14.07
CA LEU A 72 -28.10 6.39 14.80
C LEU A 72 -28.36 6.77 16.25
N VAL A 73 -27.48 7.54 16.89
CA VAL A 73 -27.62 7.91 18.31
C VAL A 73 -28.96 8.59 18.60
N PRO A 74 -29.36 9.67 17.89
CA PRO A 74 -30.64 10.33 18.17
C PRO A 74 -31.83 9.44 17.87
N VAL A 75 -31.74 8.55 16.86
CA VAL A 75 -32.82 7.60 16.53
C VAL A 75 -33.00 6.59 17.66
N ARG A 76 -31.92 6.05 18.21
CA ARG A 76 -31.97 5.12 19.33
C ARG A 76 -32.51 5.80 20.61
N GLU A 77 -32.07 7.01 20.88
CA GLU A 77 -32.56 7.78 22.02
C GLU A 77 -34.06 8.08 21.89
N ARG A 78 -34.54 8.47 20.71
CA ARG A 78 -35.94 8.66 20.44
C ARG A 78 -36.73 7.37 20.67
N ARG A 79 -36.22 6.25 20.15
CA ARG A 79 -36.88 4.95 20.35
C ARG A 79 -37.02 4.60 21.82
N VAL A 80 -35.99 4.82 22.62
CA VAL A 80 -36.03 4.57 24.07
C VAL A 80 -37.04 5.48 24.76
N ARG A 81 -37.06 6.78 24.41
CA ARG A 81 -38.07 7.70 24.98
C ARG A 81 -39.47 7.31 24.61
N ASP A 82 -39.70 6.96 23.35
CA ASP A 82 -41.02 6.55 22.87
C ASP A 82 -41.47 5.26 23.54
N GLN A 83 -40.60 4.30 23.71
CA GLN A 83 -40.88 3.06 24.42
C GLN A 83 -41.24 3.32 25.89
N GLN A 84 -40.49 4.20 26.57
CA GLN A 84 -40.78 4.60 27.95
C GLN A 84 -42.14 5.29 28.08
N ARG A 85 -42.52 6.15 27.12
CA ARG A 85 -43.83 6.81 27.11
C ARG A 85 -44.97 5.82 26.91
N VAL A 86 -44.76 4.80 26.08
CA VAL A 86 -45.72 3.71 25.91
C VAL A 86 -45.83 2.89 27.21
N ASP A 87 -44.70 2.48 27.78
CA ASP A 87 -44.64 1.65 29.01
C ASP A 87 -45.20 2.38 30.22
N ASN A 88 -45.02 3.69 30.32
CA ASN A 88 -45.56 4.53 31.40
C ASN A 88 -47.06 4.86 31.23
N GLY A 89 -47.68 4.42 30.14
CA GLY A 89 -49.06 4.72 29.87
C GLY A 89 -49.39 6.17 29.52
N SER A 90 -48.34 6.98 29.21
CA SER A 90 -48.50 8.39 28.82
C SER A 90 -49.22 8.53 27.47
N ILE A 91 -49.14 7.51 26.63
CA ILE A 91 -49.77 7.43 25.33
C ILE A 91 -50.62 6.14 25.30
N THR A 92 -51.91 6.30 25.05
CA THR A 92 -52.85 5.17 25.05
C THR A 92 -53.52 4.94 23.69
N ASP A 93 -53.35 5.87 22.74
CA ASP A 93 -53.89 5.72 21.39
C ASP A 93 -53.11 4.68 20.60
N PRO A 94 -53.74 3.56 20.15
CA PRO A 94 -53.05 2.52 19.40
C PRO A 94 -52.39 3.02 18.10
N LYS A 95 -52.91 4.01 17.43
CA LYS A 95 -52.32 4.59 16.23
C LYS A 95 -51.02 5.33 16.54
N GLN A 96 -51.00 6.11 17.63
CA GLN A 96 -49.81 6.81 18.07
C GLN A 96 -48.74 5.82 18.54
N ILE A 97 -49.10 4.77 19.27
CA ILE A 97 -48.17 3.71 19.70
C ILE A 97 -47.53 3.03 18.50
N ASN A 98 -48.30 2.63 17.52
CA ASN A 98 -47.77 1.98 16.33
C ASN A 98 -46.85 2.93 15.51
N ALA A 99 -47.20 4.20 15.39
CA ALA A 99 -46.38 5.18 14.69
C ALA A 99 -45.06 5.46 15.40
N MET A 100 -45.03 5.38 16.74
CA MET A 100 -43.80 5.59 17.53
C MET A 100 -42.85 4.40 17.53
N LEU A 101 -43.40 3.19 17.46
CA LEU A 101 -42.59 1.94 17.52
C LEU A 101 -42.14 1.44 16.15
N ASP A 102 -42.70 1.92 15.06
CA ASP A 102 -42.20 1.68 13.72
C ASP A 102 -41.02 2.61 13.39
#